data_9bbc6415b9ef22811cf3d075b40684eb
#
_entry.id   9bbc6415b9ef22811cf3d075b40684eb
#
_cell.length_a   1.000
_cell.length_b   1.000
_cell.length_c   1.000
_cell.angle_alpha   90.00
_cell.angle_beta   90.00
_cell.angle_gamma   90.00
#
_symmetry.space_group_name_H-M   'P 1'
#
loop_
_entity.id
_entity.type
_entity.pdbx_description
1 polymer ?
#
loop_
_entity_poly.entity_id
_entity_poly.type
_entity_poly.pdbx_seq_one_letter_code
_entity_poly.pdbx_strand_id
1 'polypeptide(L)'
;MPVEVDILEDSIFRLSPELLNILLKDHTTSKKDIQRNIFWATSDYEYLGEGYQYDSPILPCLITGDNGHVIMPRILKSRDTQTARSREMAEVFTPSWICNAQNNLIDEAWFGRKDVFNTEYTNEQGCHRWRPNSEKIQFPEGKTWKDYVRDNRLEITCGEAPYIVSRYDTCLLYTSDAADD
;
A
#
# COMPACT_ATOMS: atom_id res chain seq x y z
N MET A 1 4.36 9.84 -20.94
CA MET A 1 3.73 8.52 -20.87
C MET A 1 2.95 8.50 -19.58
N PRO A 2 1.71 7.99 -19.55
CA PRO A 2 1.03 7.82 -18.27
C PRO A 2 1.89 6.92 -17.39
N VAL A 3 2.10 7.34 -16.15
CA VAL A 3 2.80 6.52 -15.16
C VAL A 3 1.86 5.35 -14.88
N GLU A 4 2.35 4.13 -15.06
CA GLU A 4 1.61 2.92 -14.67
C GLU A 4 1.52 2.94 -13.14
N VAL A 5 0.30 3.07 -12.63
CA VAL A 5 0.02 3.29 -11.20
C VAL A 5 -0.25 1.97 -10.50
N ASP A 6 -0.37 0.88 -11.26
CA ASP A 6 -0.77 -0.42 -10.78
C ASP A 6 0.24 -1.50 -11.14
N ILE A 7 0.49 -2.42 -10.20
CA ILE A 7 1.23 -3.64 -10.45
C ILE A 7 0.19 -4.75 -10.62
N LEU A 8 -0.11 -5.06 -11.88
CA LEU A 8 -1.12 -6.06 -12.22
C LEU A 8 -0.74 -7.44 -11.69
N GLU A 9 -1.68 -8.12 -11.04
CA GLU A 9 -1.53 -9.49 -10.54
C GLU A 9 -1.15 -10.46 -11.65
N ASP A 10 -1.64 -10.25 -12.86
CA ASP A 10 -1.27 -11.01 -14.05
C ASP A 10 0.23 -10.90 -14.38
N SER A 11 0.83 -9.74 -14.16
CA SER A 11 2.26 -9.53 -14.37
C SER A 11 3.08 -10.30 -13.35
N ILE A 12 2.64 -10.30 -12.08
CA ILE A 12 3.26 -11.09 -11.02
C ILE A 12 3.10 -12.58 -11.31
N PHE A 13 1.91 -13.02 -11.71
CA PHE A 13 1.61 -14.41 -12.01
C PHE A 13 2.43 -14.95 -13.18
N ARG A 14 2.61 -14.14 -14.23
CA ARG A 14 3.47 -14.49 -15.38
C ARG A 14 4.95 -14.56 -15.02
N LEU A 15 5.38 -13.68 -14.10
CA LEU A 15 6.77 -13.68 -13.62
C LEU A 15 7.05 -14.93 -12.77
N SER A 16 6.19 -15.23 -11.83
CA SER A 16 6.25 -16.42 -10.97
C SER A 16 4.90 -16.67 -10.29
N PRO A 17 4.19 -17.77 -10.63
CA PRO A 17 2.98 -18.17 -9.93
C PRO A 17 3.20 -18.40 -8.43
N GLU A 18 4.38 -18.90 -8.05
CA GLU A 18 4.74 -19.12 -6.64
C GLU A 18 4.81 -17.80 -5.88
N LEU A 19 5.28 -16.72 -6.52
CA LEU A 19 5.36 -15.40 -5.89
C LEU A 19 3.95 -14.90 -5.55
N LEU A 20 3.00 -15.00 -6.48
CA LEU A 20 1.62 -14.60 -6.20
C LEU A 20 1.00 -15.42 -5.06
N ASN A 21 1.25 -16.73 -5.01
CA ASN A 21 0.81 -17.58 -3.91
C ASN A 21 1.44 -17.17 -2.56
N ILE A 22 2.70 -16.75 -2.56
CA ILE A 22 3.36 -16.24 -1.34
C ILE A 22 2.72 -14.93 -0.89
N LEU A 23 2.40 -14.03 -1.81
CA LEU A 23 1.75 -12.74 -1.51
C LEU A 23 0.33 -12.92 -0.98
N LEU A 24 -0.40 -13.91 -1.49
CA LEU A 24 -1.76 -14.21 -1.02
C LEU A 24 -1.81 -15.02 0.27
N LYS A 25 -0.68 -15.55 0.71
CA LYS A 25 -0.63 -16.39 1.91
C LYS A 25 -0.87 -15.55 3.17
N ASP A 26 -1.80 -16.01 4.01
CA ASP A 26 -1.93 -15.52 5.38
C ASP A 26 -0.76 -16.06 6.24
N HIS A 27 0.23 -15.23 6.45
CA HIS A 27 1.43 -15.57 7.23
C HIS A 27 1.19 -15.60 8.74
N THR A 28 0.07 -15.08 9.22
CA THR A 28 -0.27 -15.07 10.66
C THR A 28 -0.96 -16.35 11.10
N THR A 29 -1.87 -16.88 10.29
CA THR A 29 -2.65 -18.06 10.65
C THR A 29 -2.19 -19.34 9.97
N SER A 30 -1.39 -19.24 8.89
CA SER A 30 -0.80 -20.42 8.26
C SER A 30 0.22 -21.12 9.17
N LYS A 31 0.16 -22.44 9.20
CA LYS A 31 1.09 -23.31 9.92
C LYS A 31 1.82 -24.21 8.92
N LYS A 32 2.86 -24.93 9.41
CA LYS A 32 3.67 -25.79 8.57
C LYS A 32 2.85 -26.78 7.72
N ASP A 33 1.78 -27.32 8.31
CA ASP A 33 0.93 -28.34 7.68
C ASP A 33 -0.41 -27.79 7.17
N ILE A 34 -0.73 -26.50 7.44
CA ILE A 34 -1.98 -25.87 7.05
C ILE A 34 -1.66 -24.51 6.42
N GLN A 35 -1.79 -24.45 5.10
CA GLN A 35 -1.65 -23.19 4.37
C GLN A 35 -3.01 -22.54 4.19
N ARG A 36 -3.07 -21.25 4.47
CA ARG A 36 -4.27 -20.42 4.31
C ARG A 36 -3.92 -19.18 3.50
N ASN A 37 -4.83 -18.75 2.67
CA ASN A 37 -4.73 -17.45 2.01
C ASN A 37 -5.41 -16.37 2.85
N ILE A 38 -5.05 -15.12 2.62
CA ILE A 38 -5.82 -13.97 3.07
C ILE A 38 -7.23 -14.06 2.48
N PHE A 39 -8.21 -13.46 3.14
CA PHE A 39 -9.60 -13.47 2.70
C PHE A 39 -10.07 -12.04 2.40
N TRP A 40 -11.20 -11.91 1.71
CA TRP A 40 -11.67 -10.61 1.22
C TRP A 40 -11.92 -9.58 2.31
N ALA A 41 -12.43 -9.99 3.46
CA ALA A 41 -12.75 -9.14 4.60
C ALA A 41 -13.68 -7.94 4.26
N THR A 42 -14.41 -8.03 3.16
CA THR A 42 -15.39 -7.06 2.68
C THR A 42 -16.45 -7.77 1.86
N SER A 43 -17.68 -7.25 1.86
CA SER A 43 -18.77 -7.70 1.00
C SER A 43 -18.84 -6.95 -0.33
N ASP A 44 -17.92 -6.02 -0.58
CA ASP A 44 -17.93 -5.17 -1.77
C ASP A 44 -17.84 -5.97 -3.09
N TYR A 45 -17.35 -7.19 -3.04
CA TYR A 45 -17.13 -8.05 -4.22
C TYR A 45 -18.11 -9.21 -4.32
N GLU A 46 -19.03 -9.39 -3.39
CA GLU A 46 -20.00 -10.51 -3.39
C GLU A 46 -20.86 -10.58 -4.64
N TYR A 47 -21.10 -9.44 -5.31
CA TYR A 47 -21.84 -9.37 -6.56
C TYR A 47 -21.14 -10.12 -7.72
N LEU A 48 -19.85 -10.42 -7.61
CA LEU A 48 -19.07 -11.19 -8.59
C LEU A 48 -19.33 -12.70 -8.48
N GLY A 49 -19.99 -13.16 -7.40
CA GLY A 49 -20.44 -14.53 -7.24
C GLY A 49 -19.60 -15.37 -6.28
N GLU A 50 -19.53 -16.67 -6.56
CA GLU A 50 -18.85 -17.63 -5.69
C GLU A 50 -17.35 -17.33 -5.57
N GLY A 51 -16.82 -17.42 -4.35
CA GLY A 51 -15.41 -17.16 -4.04
C GLY A 51 -15.12 -15.70 -3.66
N TYR A 52 -16.09 -14.79 -3.78
CA TYR A 52 -15.93 -13.38 -3.44
C TYR A 52 -16.69 -12.97 -2.16
N GLN A 53 -17.12 -13.94 -1.33
CA GLN A 53 -17.76 -13.67 -0.06
C GLN A 53 -16.77 -13.12 0.95
N TYR A 54 -17.29 -12.44 1.96
CA TYR A 54 -16.53 -11.78 3.02
C TYR A 54 -15.41 -12.65 3.61
N ASP A 55 -15.69 -13.92 3.89
CA ASP A 55 -14.78 -14.88 4.54
C ASP A 55 -14.09 -15.83 3.57
N SER A 56 -14.33 -15.66 2.26
CA SER A 56 -13.73 -16.51 1.23
C SER A 56 -12.25 -16.17 1.02
N PRO A 57 -11.37 -17.18 0.87
CA PRO A 57 -9.96 -16.95 0.62
C PRO A 57 -9.76 -16.34 -0.78
N ILE A 58 -8.85 -15.39 -0.90
CA ILE A 58 -8.45 -14.86 -2.19
C ILE A 58 -7.58 -15.90 -2.89
N LEU A 59 -8.05 -16.35 -4.06
CA LEU A 59 -7.32 -17.29 -4.91
C LEU A 59 -6.79 -16.59 -6.16
N PRO A 60 -5.65 -17.01 -6.73
CA PRO A 60 -5.10 -16.41 -7.95
C PRO A 60 -6.12 -16.29 -9.08
N CYS A 61 -6.95 -17.31 -9.32
CA CYS A 61 -7.96 -17.30 -10.39
C CYS A 61 -9.06 -16.24 -10.20
N LEU A 62 -9.26 -15.73 -8.99
CA LEU A 62 -10.24 -14.69 -8.70
C LEU A 62 -9.73 -13.27 -8.97
N ILE A 63 -8.42 -13.11 -9.19
CA ILE A 63 -7.76 -11.82 -9.36
C ILE A 63 -6.82 -11.76 -10.57
N THR A 64 -6.83 -12.78 -11.43
CA THR A 64 -6.02 -12.83 -12.65
C THR A 64 -6.87 -13.14 -13.88
N GLY A 65 -6.34 -12.96 -15.08
CA GLY A 65 -7.05 -13.17 -16.33
C GLY A 65 -8.18 -12.17 -16.51
N ASP A 66 -9.38 -12.66 -16.76
CA ASP A 66 -10.58 -11.82 -16.92
C ASP A 66 -10.92 -11.03 -15.64
N ASN A 67 -10.42 -11.48 -14.49
CA ASN A 67 -10.64 -10.87 -13.19
C ASN A 67 -9.47 -9.96 -12.74
N GLY A 68 -8.47 -9.71 -13.59
CA GLY A 68 -7.28 -8.91 -13.26
C GLY A 68 -7.55 -7.43 -12.96
N HIS A 69 -8.81 -7.00 -13.00
CA HIS A 69 -9.26 -5.64 -12.66
C HIS A 69 -10.04 -5.57 -11.34
N VAL A 70 -10.23 -6.69 -10.65
CA VAL A 70 -11.06 -6.75 -9.43
C VAL A 70 -10.40 -5.98 -8.29
N ILE A 71 -9.10 -6.18 -8.08
CA ILE A 71 -8.33 -5.40 -7.11
C ILE A 71 -7.73 -4.21 -7.88
N MET A 72 -8.15 -3.01 -7.50
CA MET A 72 -7.66 -1.77 -8.12
C MET A 72 -7.10 -0.83 -7.07
N PRO A 73 -6.00 -0.13 -7.37
CA PRO A 73 -5.49 0.94 -6.54
C PRO A 73 -6.58 2.00 -6.28
N ARG A 74 -6.55 2.60 -5.10
CA ARG A 74 -7.52 3.64 -4.71
C ARG A 74 -7.64 4.75 -5.74
N ILE A 75 -6.54 5.18 -6.32
CA ILE A 75 -6.50 6.26 -7.31
C ILE A 75 -7.31 5.96 -8.57
N LEU A 76 -7.49 4.69 -8.91
CA LEU A 76 -8.30 4.26 -10.04
C LEU A 76 -9.78 4.08 -9.69
N LYS A 77 -10.13 4.10 -8.40
CA LYS A 77 -11.53 4.03 -7.94
C LYS A 77 -12.21 5.37 -8.17
N SER A 78 -13.46 5.34 -8.61
CA SER A 78 -14.22 6.58 -8.86
C SER A 78 -14.40 7.41 -7.59
N ARG A 79 -14.52 8.75 -7.73
CA ARG A 79 -14.83 9.65 -6.62
C ARG A 79 -16.14 9.27 -5.91
N ASP A 80 -17.13 8.79 -6.64
CA ASP A 80 -18.41 8.36 -6.06
C ASP A 80 -18.21 7.15 -5.15
N THR A 81 -17.43 6.16 -5.56
CA THR A 81 -17.08 4.99 -4.74
C THR A 81 -16.32 5.41 -3.48
N GLN A 82 -15.35 6.32 -3.59
CA GLN A 82 -14.59 6.83 -2.44
C GLN A 82 -15.49 7.60 -1.47
N THR A 83 -16.42 8.41 -1.98
CA THR A 83 -17.37 9.18 -1.17
C THR A 83 -18.39 8.28 -0.47
N ALA A 84 -18.89 7.25 -1.17
CA ALA A 84 -19.79 6.27 -0.59
C ALA A 84 -19.12 5.53 0.59
N ARG A 85 -17.90 5.03 0.40
CA ARG A 85 -17.14 4.37 1.47
C ARG A 85 -16.87 5.28 2.66
N SER A 86 -16.57 6.56 2.43
CA SER A 86 -16.40 7.52 3.54
C SER A 86 -17.67 7.73 4.35
N ARG A 87 -18.84 7.69 3.70
CA ARG A 87 -20.14 7.87 4.38
C ARG A 87 -20.65 6.61 5.06
N GLU A 88 -20.51 5.47 4.38
CA GLU A 88 -21.11 4.20 4.82
C GLU A 88 -20.19 3.42 5.76
N MET A 89 -18.89 3.46 5.52
CA MET A 89 -17.88 2.70 6.24
C MET A 89 -17.05 3.57 7.20
N ALA A 90 -17.33 4.88 7.25
CA ALA A 90 -16.56 5.87 8.03
C ALA A 90 -15.04 5.84 7.72
N GLU A 91 -14.67 5.47 6.50
CA GLU A 91 -13.28 5.48 6.06
C GLU A 91 -12.81 6.92 5.88
N VAL A 92 -11.87 7.35 6.69
CA VAL A 92 -11.19 8.64 6.55
C VAL A 92 -9.90 8.41 5.80
N PHE A 93 -9.76 9.05 4.65
CA PHE A 93 -8.56 8.96 3.83
C PHE A 93 -7.59 10.07 4.22
N THR A 94 -6.52 9.69 4.90
CA THR A 94 -5.43 10.62 5.21
C THR A 94 -4.67 10.95 3.93
N PRO A 95 -4.49 12.23 3.59
CA PRO A 95 -3.69 12.62 2.44
C PRO A 95 -2.28 12.03 2.50
N SER A 96 -1.76 11.61 1.34
CA SER A 96 -0.46 10.93 1.25
C SER A 96 0.70 11.79 1.76
N TRP A 97 0.65 13.11 1.59
CA TRP A 97 1.67 14.01 2.13
C TRP A 97 1.69 14.03 3.67
N ILE A 98 0.53 13.89 4.34
CA ILE A 98 0.46 13.76 5.80
C ILE A 98 1.09 12.44 6.23
N CYS A 99 0.76 11.33 5.54
CA CYS A 99 1.36 10.03 5.82
C CYS A 99 2.88 10.07 5.64
N ASN A 100 3.36 10.73 4.58
CA ASN A 100 4.78 10.91 4.34
C ASN A 100 5.45 11.74 5.46
N ALA A 101 4.85 12.87 5.85
CA ALA A 101 5.39 13.72 6.90
C ALA A 101 5.49 12.97 8.24
N GLN A 102 4.47 12.20 8.61
CA GLN A 102 4.49 11.40 9.83
C GLN A 102 5.52 10.27 9.76
N ASN A 103 5.65 9.60 8.62
CA ASN A 103 6.71 8.62 8.40
C ASN A 103 8.12 9.25 8.52
N ASN A 104 8.31 10.45 7.97
CA ASN A 104 9.58 11.16 8.08
C ASN A 104 9.94 11.50 9.53
N LEU A 105 8.95 11.82 10.39
CA LEU A 105 9.19 12.03 11.82
C LEU A 105 9.66 10.75 12.53
N ILE A 106 9.07 9.60 12.19
CA ILE A 106 9.50 8.30 12.71
C ILE A 106 10.91 7.98 12.26
N ASP A 107 11.22 8.23 10.98
CA ASP A 107 12.54 8.00 10.42
C ASP A 107 13.58 8.95 11.03
N GLU A 108 13.23 10.23 11.25
CA GLU A 108 14.10 11.17 11.96
C GLU A 108 14.46 10.65 13.36
N ALA A 109 13.45 10.16 14.08
CA ALA A 109 13.70 9.60 15.43
C ALA A 109 14.60 8.35 15.39
N TRP A 110 14.45 7.50 14.39
CA TRP A 110 15.23 6.27 14.26
C TRP A 110 16.67 6.54 13.79
N PHE A 111 16.85 7.42 12.80
CA PHE A 111 18.15 7.74 12.18
C PHE A 111 18.90 8.86 12.89
N GLY A 112 18.23 9.64 13.74
CA GLY A 112 18.81 10.83 14.40
C GLY A 112 19.04 12.00 13.43
N ARG A 113 18.45 11.99 12.24
CA ARG A 113 18.56 13.04 11.23
C ARG A 113 17.32 13.13 10.35
N LYS A 114 17.05 14.31 9.79
CA LYS A 114 15.96 14.56 8.84
C LYS A 114 16.30 14.08 7.43
N ASP A 115 15.26 14.08 6.60
CA ASP A 115 15.38 13.88 5.16
C ASP A 115 16.12 12.60 4.77
N VAL A 116 15.80 11.48 5.44
CA VAL A 116 16.49 10.21 5.20
C VAL A 116 16.16 9.63 3.85
N PHE A 117 14.87 9.47 3.54
CA PHE A 117 14.38 8.84 2.32
C PHE A 117 13.89 9.85 1.29
N ASN A 118 13.34 10.96 1.74
CA ASN A 118 12.86 12.03 0.88
C ASN A 118 12.97 13.39 1.57
N THR A 119 12.88 14.45 0.76
CA THR A 119 12.84 15.83 1.22
C THR A 119 11.49 16.42 0.83
N GLU A 120 10.77 16.95 1.82
CA GLU A 120 9.48 17.62 1.62
C GLU A 120 9.69 19.07 1.16
N TYR A 121 8.77 19.53 0.31
CA TYR A 121 8.73 20.93 -0.12
C TYR A 121 7.30 21.33 -0.48
N THR A 122 7.06 22.63 -0.55
CA THR A 122 5.81 23.17 -1.06
C THR A 122 6.08 23.78 -2.44
N ASN A 123 5.27 23.40 -3.44
CA ASN A 123 5.41 23.95 -4.78
C ASN A 123 4.88 25.40 -4.87
N GLU A 124 5.01 26.03 -6.04
CA GLU A 124 4.56 27.41 -6.29
C GLU A 124 3.04 27.60 -6.13
N GLN A 125 2.26 26.52 -6.27
CA GLN A 125 0.81 26.50 -6.09
C GLN A 125 0.37 26.26 -4.64
N GLY A 126 1.33 26.14 -3.70
CA GLY A 126 1.04 25.89 -2.29
C GLY A 126 0.78 24.42 -1.96
N CYS A 127 0.94 23.49 -2.91
CA CYS A 127 0.73 22.07 -2.68
C CYS A 127 1.94 21.41 -2.02
N HIS A 128 1.69 20.54 -1.06
CA HIS A 128 2.73 19.72 -0.44
C HIS A 128 3.25 18.66 -1.40
N ARG A 129 4.57 18.55 -1.48
CA ARG A 129 5.29 17.64 -2.36
C ARG A 129 6.49 17.04 -1.62
N TRP A 130 7.02 15.96 -2.15
CA TRP A 130 8.28 15.42 -1.70
C TRP A 130 9.09 14.89 -2.88
N ARG A 131 10.37 14.77 -2.69
CA ARG A 131 11.33 14.30 -3.66
C ARG A 131 12.19 13.22 -3.04
N PRO A 132 12.27 12.01 -3.62
CA PRO A 132 13.14 10.96 -3.13
C PRO A 132 14.59 11.43 -3.09
N ASN A 133 15.33 11.02 -2.05
CA ASN A 133 16.76 11.24 -1.98
C ASN A 133 17.48 10.14 -2.78
N SER A 134 18.34 10.54 -3.69
CA SER A 134 19.14 9.63 -4.53
C SER A 134 20.44 9.17 -3.85
N GLU A 135 20.79 9.76 -2.72
CA GLU A 135 22.00 9.42 -2.00
C GLU A 135 21.86 8.07 -1.29
N LYS A 136 23.01 7.40 -1.15
CA LYS A 136 23.06 6.15 -0.38
C LYS A 136 22.71 6.42 1.09
N ILE A 137 21.73 5.69 1.60
CA ILE A 137 21.27 5.80 2.97
C ILE A 137 22.40 5.41 3.92
N GLN A 138 22.74 6.33 4.85
CA GLN A 138 23.69 6.09 5.92
C GLN A 138 22.91 5.67 7.17
N PHE A 139 23.21 4.48 7.68
CA PHE A 139 22.61 3.98 8.91
C PHE A 139 23.37 4.46 10.14
N PRO A 140 22.70 4.61 11.29
CA PRO A 140 23.37 4.89 12.55
C PRO A 140 24.43 3.84 12.88
N GLU A 141 25.42 4.23 13.68
CA GLU A 141 26.52 3.32 14.07
C GLU A 141 25.97 2.02 14.69
N GLY A 142 26.49 0.90 14.23
CA GLY A 142 26.05 -0.43 14.67
C GLY A 142 24.69 -0.90 14.16
N LYS A 143 23.99 -0.10 13.34
CA LYS A 143 22.69 -0.47 12.75
C LYS A 143 22.80 -0.69 11.25
N THR A 144 21.90 -1.51 10.73
CA THR A 144 21.81 -1.87 9.32
C THR A 144 20.39 -1.68 8.80
N TRP A 145 20.19 -1.82 7.49
CA TRP A 145 18.86 -1.85 6.90
C TRP A 145 17.96 -2.97 7.47
N LYS A 146 18.56 -4.10 7.90
CA LYS A 146 17.83 -5.21 8.52
C LYS A 146 17.24 -4.82 9.88
N ASP A 147 17.96 -4.02 10.65
CA ASP A 147 17.48 -3.53 11.94
C ASP A 147 16.31 -2.57 11.72
N TYR A 148 16.41 -1.69 10.71
CA TYR A 148 15.33 -0.76 10.36
C TYR A 148 14.05 -1.49 9.91
N VAL A 149 14.16 -2.50 9.04
CA VAL A 149 13.00 -3.24 8.52
C VAL A 149 12.37 -4.16 9.58
N ARG A 150 13.16 -4.63 10.55
CA ARG A 150 12.68 -5.49 11.65
C ARG A 150 12.12 -4.72 12.83
N ASP A 151 12.25 -3.41 12.83
CA ASP A 151 11.71 -2.59 13.91
C ASP A 151 10.18 -2.66 13.90
N ASN A 152 9.61 -2.84 15.10
CA ASN A 152 8.17 -2.97 15.23
C ASN A 152 7.48 -1.62 15.03
N ARG A 153 6.49 -1.61 14.13
CA ARG A 153 5.64 -0.45 13.88
C ARG A 153 4.19 -0.86 14.03
N LEU A 154 3.39 0.04 14.60
CA LEU A 154 1.96 -0.16 14.74
C LEU A 154 1.24 0.95 13.97
N GLU A 155 0.44 0.54 12.99
CA GLU A 155 -0.51 1.40 12.31
C GLU A 155 -1.92 1.03 12.78
N ILE A 156 -2.64 2.00 13.37
CA ILE A 156 -3.99 1.80 13.87
C ILE A 156 -4.97 2.41 12.88
N THR A 157 -6.08 1.73 12.62
CA THR A 157 -7.09 2.16 11.64
C THR A 157 -6.52 2.31 10.24
N CYS A 158 -5.79 1.30 9.81
CA CYS A 158 -4.92 1.42 8.64
C CYS A 158 -5.66 1.50 7.27
N GLY A 159 -6.96 1.14 7.18
CA GLY A 159 -7.63 1.13 5.88
C GLY A 159 -6.78 0.43 4.80
N GLU A 160 -6.30 1.18 3.81
CA GLU A 160 -5.38 0.68 2.77
C GLU A 160 -3.90 0.71 3.20
N ALA A 161 -3.62 0.80 4.48
CA ALA A 161 -2.27 0.88 5.06
C ALA A 161 -1.39 2.00 4.45
N PRO A 162 -1.89 3.26 4.37
CA PRO A 162 -1.23 4.32 3.63
C PRO A 162 0.17 4.67 4.14
N TYR A 163 0.45 4.45 5.42
CA TYR A 163 1.77 4.71 6.00
C TYR A 163 2.82 3.71 5.50
N ILE A 164 2.46 2.44 5.38
CA ILE A 164 3.36 1.41 4.85
C ILE A 164 3.47 1.55 3.34
N VAL A 165 2.34 1.64 2.65
CA VAL A 165 2.28 1.72 1.18
C VAL A 165 2.99 2.98 0.70
N SER A 166 2.71 4.17 1.26
CA SER A 166 3.37 5.42 0.87
C SER A 166 4.89 5.41 1.09
N ARG A 167 5.40 4.62 2.02
CA ARG A 167 6.83 4.52 2.26
C ARG A 167 7.54 3.63 1.24
N TYR A 168 6.90 2.58 0.77
CA TYR A 168 7.55 1.55 -0.05
C TYR A 168 7.05 1.51 -1.49
N ASP A 169 5.93 2.14 -1.79
CA ASP A 169 5.38 2.22 -3.14
C ASP A 169 5.80 3.52 -3.82
N THR A 170 6.71 3.41 -4.78
CA THR A 170 7.18 4.56 -5.56
C THR A 170 6.10 5.13 -6.48
N CYS A 171 5.08 4.37 -6.85
CA CYS A 171 3.97 4.85 -7.69
C CYS A 171 3.10 5.85 -6.93
N LEU A 172 2.84 5.61 -5.65
CA LEU A 172 2.05 6.54 -4.82
C LEU A 172 2.78 7.86 -4.54
N LEU A 173 4.10 7.89 -4.65
CA LEU A 173 4.89 9.13 -4.54
C LEU A 173 4.54 10.15 -5.62
N TYR A 174 4.01 9.73 -6.77
CA TYR A 174 3.69 10.58 -7.92
C TYR A 174 2.21 10.92 -8.06
N THR A 175 1.33 10.25 -7.34
CA THR A 175 -0.12 10.31 -7.58
C THR A 175 -0.92 11.07 -6.53
N SER A 176 -0.24 11.67 -5.56
CA SER A 176 -0.88 12.41 -4.45
C SER A 176 -1.71 13.63 -4.88
N ASP A 177 -1.62 14.03 -6.14
CA ASP A 177 -2.23 15.26 -6.63
C ASP A 177 -3.72 15.16 -6.97
N ALA A 178 -4.23 13.95 -7.12
CA ALA A 178 -5.63 13.76 -7.53
C ALA A 178 -6.64 13.80 -6.37
N ALA A 179 -6.17 13.84 -5.13
CA ALA A 179 -7.02 13.78 -3.95
C ALA A 179 -7.24 15.14 -3.25
N ASP A 180 -6.49 16.16 -3.65
CA ASP A 180 -6.50 17.47 -2.98
C ASP A 180 -7.24 18.58 -3.77
N ASP A 181 -7.92 18.24 -4.90
CA ASP A 181 -8.80 19.14 -5.65
C ASP A 181 -10.29 18.91 -5.36
#